data_c6f744e000f6ea8641a035ec495dcbee
#
_entry.id   c6f744e000f6ea8641a035ec495dcbee
#
_cell.length_a   1.000
_cell.length_b   1.000
_cell.length_c   1.000
_cell.angle_alpha   90.00
_cell.angle_beta   90.00
_cell.angle_gamma   90.00
#
_symmetry.space_group_name_H-M   'P 1'
#
loop_
_entity.id
_entity.type
_entity.pdbx_description
1 polymer ?
#
loop_
_entity_poly.entity_id
_entity_poly.type
_entity_poly.pdbx_seq_one_letter_code
_entity_poly.pdbx_strand_id
1 'polypeptide(L)'
;MATPPAAGVIALKPIAHAKSRLAVPDPLRRRLAWTMALDSLAALSRALPHVLVVSDQPALEAELRRAGIAVDVISESGHVGINSALSRGAQVIRAQGFATVVACVGDLPALRPESVLRVLEASRPHRRSFVADASGVGTTMLLAHDVDLAPQFQGRSAAAHHASGAESLSAEEIGSPIADARRDVDTEADLAVAIGLGVGLATDALVDHETGWLGRYELITATQWCDADGEQLVVTSSGRRIVLPVAALGNELRHARVGQRLHSVEAEGRVLSAWL
;
A
#
# COMPACT_ATOMS: atom_id res chain seq x y z
N MET A 1 -27.05 19.76 3.63
CA MET A 1 -27.43 18.54 2.91
C MET A 1 -26.53 17.42 3.40
N ALA A 2 -27.09 16.25 3.75
CA ALA A 2 -26.26 15.10 4.12
C ALA A 2 -25.39 14.69 2.92
N THR A 3 -24.12 14.43 3.15
CA THR A 3 -23.22 13.90 2.11
C THR A 3 -23.77 12.57 1.61
N PRO A 4 -23.89 12.36 0.29
CA PRO A 4 -24.32 11.08 -0.22
C PRO A 4 -23.32 9.98 0.27
N PRO A 5 -23.84 8.82 0.67
CA PRO A 5 -22.99 7.78 1.24
C PRO A 5 -21.96 7.32 0.21
N ALA A 6 -20.72 7.16 0.66
CA ALA A 6 -19.64 6.59 -0.13
C ALA A 6 -19.50 5.10 0.16
N ALA A 7 -19.08 4.31 -0.83
CA ALA A 7 -18.76 2.91 -0.66
C ALA A 7 -17.38 2.57 -1.24
N GLY A 8 -16.70 1.62 -0.60
CA GLY A 8 -15.38 1.14 -1.00
C GLY A 8 -15.46 -0.05 -1.94
N VAL A 9 -14.49 -0.18 -2.85
CA VAL A 9 -14.25 -1.38 -3.64
C VAL A 9 -12.78 -1.75 -3.63
N ILE A 10 -12.50 -3.02 -3.36
CA ILE A 10 -11.16 -3.63 -3.50
C ILE A 10 -11.26 -4.85 -4.41
N ALA A 11 -10.29 -5.01 -5.30
CA ALA A 11 -10.11 -6.24 -6.05
C ALA A 11 -8.98 -7.05 -5.42
N LEU A 12 -9.27 -8.27 -4.94
CA LEU A 12 -8.30 -9.18 -4.37
C LEU A 12 -8.06 -10.36 -5.31
N LYS A 13 -6.84 -10.42 -5.86
CA LYS A 13 -6.40 -11.61 -6.61
C LYS A 13 -6.11 -12.77 -5.67
N PRO A 14 -6.16 -14.02 -6.19
CA PRO A 14 -5.72 -15.17 -5.42
C PRO A 14 -4.30 -14.94 -4.86
N ILE A 15 -4.14 -15.11 -3.56
CA ILE A 15 -2.92 -14.79 -2.78
C ILE A 15 -1.70 -15.58 -3.28
N ALA A 16 -1.93 -16.73 -3.94
CA ALA A 16 -0.86 -17.58 -4.45
C ALA A 16 0.15 -16.86 -5.37
N HIS A 17 -0.29 -15.80 -6.06
CA HIS A 17 0.54 -15.05 -7.02
C HIS A 17 0.83 -13.61 -6.58
N ALA A 18 0.43 -13.24 -5.35
CA ALA A 18 0.63 -11.89 -4.84
C ALA A 18 2.09 -11.65 -4.42
N LYS A 19 2.55 -10.40 -4.58
CA LYS A 19 3.81 -9.89 -4.00
C LYS A 19 5.06 -10.66 -4.41
N SER A 20 5.20 -11.03 -5.68
CA SER A 20 6.36 -11.76 -6.21
C SER A 20 7.70 -11.02 -6.08
N ARG A 21 7.67 -9.71 -5.80
CA ARG A 21 8.87 -8.88 -5.56
C ARG A 21 9.34 -8.88 -4.11
N LEU A 22 8.53 -9.37 -3.16
CA LEU A 22 9.01 -9.62 -1.80
C LEU A 22 9.95 -10.83 -1.82
N ALA A 23 11.23 -10.62 -1.52
CA ALA A 23 12.26 -11.66 -1.51
C ALA A 23 12.21 -12.50 -0.22
N VAL A 24 11.02 -12.91 0.19
CA VAL A 24 10.76 -13.80 1.33
C VAL A 24 10.22 -15.14 0.85
N PRO A 25 10.33 -16.25 1.64
CA PRO A 25 9.76 -17.53 1.25
C PRO A 25 8.27 -17.47 0.94
N ASP A 26 7.86 -18.29 -0.01
CA ASP A 26 6.50 -18.37 -0.50
C ASP A 26 5.43 -18.46 0.59
N PRO A 27 5.56 -19.29 1.63
CA PRO A 27 4.58 -19.35 2.71
C PRO A 27 4.43 -18.02 3.47
N LEU A 28 5.56 -17.36 3.76
CA LEU A 28 5.55 -16.06 4.46
C LEU A 28 5.00 -14.95 3.55
N ARG A 29 5.38 -14.94 2.28
CA ARG A 29 4.88 -13.99 1.28
C ARG A 29 3.36 -14.03 1.17
N ARG A 30 2.77 -15.23 1.13
CA ARG A 30 1.31 -15.41 1.10
C ARG A 30 0.66 -14.92 2.38
N ARG A 31 1.24 -15.20 3.54
CA ARG A 31 0.74 -14.71 4.83
C ARG A 31 0.80 -13.19 4.89
N LEU A 32 1.90 -12.58 4.48
CA LEU A 32 2.04 -11.12 4.40
C LEU A 32 1.00 -10.50 3.46
N ALA A 33 0.85 -11.02 2.25
CA ALA A 33 -0.16 -10.52 1.31
C ALA A 33 -1.58 -10.59 1.90
N TRP A 34 -1.88 -11.65 2.65
CA TRP A 34 -3.15 -11.82 3.31
C TRP A 34 -3.35 -10.84 4.47
N THR A 35 -2.38 -10.72 5.38
CA THR A 35 -2.49 -9.80 6.52
C THR A 35 -2.56 -8.34 6.09
N MET A 36 -1.80 -7.94 5.08
CA MET A 36 -1.89 -6.59 4.49
C MET A 36 -3.27 -6.31 3.88
N ALA A 37 -3.87 -7.30 3.22
CA ALA A 37 -5.23 -7.16 2.69
C ALA A 37 -6.27 -7.04 3.81
N LEU A 38 -6.12 -7.80 4.90
CA LEU A 38 -6.98 -7.68 6.09
C LEU A 38 -6.89 -6.29 6.71
N ASP A 39 -5.69 -5.73 6.87
CA ASP A 39 -5.51 -4.41 7.47
C ASP A 39 -6.09 -3.31 6.57
N SER A 40 -5.89 -3.37 5.25
CA SER A 40 -6.47 -2.44 4.28
C SER A 40 -8.01 -2.49 4.32
N LEU A 41 -8.59 -3.69 4.34
CA LEU A 41 -10.04 -3.89 4.44
C LEU A 41 -10.60 -3.41 5.77
N ALA A 42 -9.91 -3.68 6.88
CA ALA A 42 -10.32 -3.23 8.20
C ALA A 42 -10.35 -1.69 8.29
N ALA A 43 -9.37 -1.00 7.69
CA ALA A 43 -9.36 0.45 7.66
C ALA A 43 -10.52 1.01 6.81
N LEU A 44 -10.76 0.46 5.63
CA LEU A 44 -11.87 0.87 4.77
C LEU A 44 -13.23 0.60 5.41
N SER A 45 -13.44 -0.57 6.02
CA SER A 45 -14.71 -0.94 6.66
C SER A 45 -15.04 -0.09 7.88
N ARG A 46 -14.02 0.49 8.54
CA ARG A 46 -14.24 1.46 9.62
C ARG A 46 -14.53 2.88 9.13
N ALA A 47 -14.03 3.22 7.95
CA ALA A 47 -14.22 4.55 7.35
C ALA A 47 -15.51 4.67 6.53
N LEU A 48 -15.92 3.59 5.87
CA LEU A 48 -17.01 3.60 4.90
C LEU A 48 -18.15 2.68 5.35
N PRO A 49 -19.40 3.08 5.16
CA PRO A 49 -20.57 2.30 5.58
C PRO A 49 -20.76 0.99 4.80
N HIS A 50 -20.13 0.88 3.63
CA HIS A 50 -20.18 -0.31 2.80
C HIS A 50 -18.86 -0.51 2.07
N VAL A 51 -18.37 -1.74 2.04
CA VAL A 51 -17.17 -2.15 1.30
C VAL A 51 -17.46 -3.43 0.54
N LEU A 52 -17.16 -3.42 -0.75
CA LEU A 52 -17.32 -4.54 -1.66
C LEU A 52 -15.94 -5.09 -2.07
N VAL A 53 -15.76 -6.38 -1.94
CA VAL A 53 -14.58 -7.09 -2.42
C VAL A 53 -14.92 -7.83 -3.71
N VAL A 54 -14.10 -7.68 -4.73
CA VAL A 54 -14.23 -8.42 -6.00
C VAL A 54 -13.11 -9.47 -6.04
N SER A 55 -13.48 -10.74 -6.05
CA SER A 55 -12.52 -11.84 -6.02
C SER A 55 -13.15 -13.17 -6.41
N ASP A 56 -12.40 -14.01 -7.11
CA ASP A 56 -12.76 -15.41 -7.37
C ASP A 56 -12.09 -16.39 -6.39
N GLN A 57 -11.51 -15.91 -5.28
CA GLN A 57 -10.94 -16.77 -4.24
C GLN A 57 -12.05 -17.52 -3.51
N PRO A 58 -12.07 -18.86 -3.53
CA PRO A 58 -13.06 -19.65 -2.79
C PRO A 58 -13.03 -19.35 -1.29
N ALA A 59 -14.19 -19.33 -0.67
CA ALA A 59 -14.37 -19.14 0.78
C ALA A 59 -13.89 -17.77 1.33
N LEU A 60 -13.49 -16.81 0.51
CA LEU A 60 -12.96 -15.51 0.93
C LEU A 60 -13.89 -14.79 1.91
N GLU A 61 -15.19 -14.74 1.64
CA GLU A 61 -16.18 -14.11 2.52
C GLU A 61 -16.19 -14.74 3.94
N ALA A 62 -16.12 -16.07 4.02
CA ALA A 62 -16.07 -16.77 5.29
C ALA A 62 -14.74 -16.53 6.02
N GLU A 63 -13.64 -16.37 5.30
CA GLU A 63 -12.33 -16.04 5.87
C GLU A 63 -12.31 -14.62 6.43
N LEU A 64 -12.82 -13.64 5.67
CA LEU A 64 -12.94 -12.24 6.12
C LEU A 64 -13.86 -12.12 7.34
N ARG A 65 -14.98 -12.80 7.35
CA ARG A 65 -15.89 -12.84 8.50
C ARG A 65 -15.23 -13.43 9.75
N ARG A 66 -14.43 -14.51 9.62
CA ARG A 66 -13.64 -15.07 10.73
C ARG A 66 -12.57 -14.09 11.25
N ALA A 67 -12.03 -13.26 10.38
CA ALA A 67 -11.11 -12.18 10.75
C ALA A 67 -11.82 -10.95 11.35
N GLY A 68 -13.16 -10.98 11.51
CA GLY A 68 -13.94 -9.87 12.06
C GLY A 68 -14.19 -8.73 11.06
N ILE A 69 -14.00 -8.98 9.77
CA ILE A 69 -14.20 -7.99 8.71
C ILE A 69 -15.52 -8.28 8.00
N ALA A 70 -16.49 -7.39 8.19
CA ALA A 70 -17.81 -7.46 7.56
C ALA A 70 -17.81 -6.69 6.23
N VAL A 71 -17.74 -7.42 5.13
CA VAL A 71 -17.76 -6.88 3.77
C VAL A 71 -18.53 -7.84 2.86
N ASP A 72 -19.09 -7.31 1.78
CA ASP A 72 -19.67 -8.14 0.74
C ASP A 72 -18.60 -8.61 -0.25
N VAL A 73 -18.73 -9.84 -0.74
CA VAL A 73 -17.81 -10.42 -1.73
C VAL A 73 -18.59 -10.80 -2.99
N ILE A 74 -18.10 -10.38 -4.14
CA ILE A 74 -18.64 -10.78 -5.44
C ILE A 74 -17.55 -11.41 -6.31
N SER A 75 -17.96 -12.33 -7.20
CA SER A 75 -17.07 -12.93 -8.19
C SER A 75 -16.63 -11.93 -9.26
N GLU A 76 -15.40 -12.10 -9.76
CA GLU A 76 -14.91 -11.38 -10.96
C GLU A 76 -15.74 -11.71 -12.22
N SER A 77 -16.45 -12.84 -12.24
CA SER A 77 -17.34 -13.26 -13.36
C SER A 77 -16.66 -13.22 -14.74
N GLY A 78 -15.42 -13.71 -14.82
CA GLY A 78 -14.63 -13.73 -16.06
C GLY A 78 -14.00 -12.39 -16.45
N HIS A 79 -14.13 -11.34 -15.62
CA HIS A 79 -13.42 -10.08 -15.82
C HIS A 79 -11.95 -10.25 -15.43
N VAL A 80 -11.06 -10.24 -16.40
CA VAL A 80 -9.63 -10.46 -16.16
C VAL A 80 -8.93 -9.14 -15.82
N GLY A 81 -8.30 -9.08 -14.65
CA GLY A 81 -7.44 -7.97 -14.23
C GLY A 81 -8.12 -6.98 -13.29
N ILE A 82 -7.26 -6.24 -12.57
CA ILE A 82 -7.69 -5.33 -11.49
C ILE A 82 -8.68 -4.26 -11.98
N ASN A 83 -8.45 -3.69 -13.15
CA ASN A 83 -9.30 -2.60 -13.67
C ASN A 83 -10.71 -3.08 -13.99
N SER A 84 -10.85 -4.24 -14.60
CA SER A 84 -12.14 -4.85 -14.90
C SER A 84 -12.89 -5.24 -13.62
N ALA A 85 -12.19 -5.81 -12.64
CA ALA A 85 -12.76 -6.16 -11.35
C ALA A 85 -13.27 -4.92 -10.60
N LEU A 86 -12.45 -3.87 -10.53
CA LEU A 86 -12.85 -2.60 -9.89
C LEU A 86 -14.02 -1.92 -10.61
N SER A 87 -14.04 -1.93 -11.95
CA SER A 87 -15.15 -1.40 -12.72
C SER A 87 -16.46 -2.15 -12.42
N ARG A 88 -16.40 -3.49 -12.36
CA ARG A 88 -17.54 -4.32 -11.99
C ARG A 88 -18.03 -4.01 -10.57
N GLY A 89 -17.13 -3.95 -9.58
CA GLY A 89 -17.49 -3.62 -8.21
C GLY A 89 -18.13 -2.22 -8.11
N ALA A 90 -17.57 -1.24 -8.82
CA ALA A 90 -18.14 0.11 -8.89
C ALA A 90 -19.55 0.14 -9.47
N GLN A 91 -19.84 -0.65 -10.51
CA GLN A 91 -21.19 -0.78 -11.07
C GLN A 91 -22.19 -1.36 -10.06
N VAL A 92 -21.79 -2.41 -9.31
CA VAL A 92 -22.63 -3.00 -8.26
C VAL A 92 -22.92 -1.98 -7.16
N ILE A 93 -21.90 -1.28 -6.67
CA ILE A 93 -22.04 -0.21 -5.66
C ILE A 93 -23.01 0.88 -6.14
N ARG A 94 -22.88 1.31 -7.39
CA ARG A 94 -23.78 2.30 -7.97
C ARG A 94 -25.23 1.80 -8.07
N ALA A 95 -25.42 0.54 -8.47
CA ALA A 95 -26.74 -0.08 -8.52
C ALA A 95 -27.41 -0.17 -7.13
N GLN A 96 -26.61 -0.17 -6.05
CA GLN A 96 -27.08 -0.09 -4.66
C GLN A 96 -27.41 1.35 -4.21
N GLY A 97 -27.21 2.36 -5.06
CA GLY A 97 -27.57 3.75 -4.78
C GLY A 97 -26.46 4.61 -4.18
N PHE A 98 -25.22 4.12 -4.14
CA PHE A 98 -24.09 4.92 -3.67
C PHE A 98 -23.60 5.87 -4.78
N ALA A 99 -23.60 7.16 -4.49
CA ALA A 99 -23.15 8.20 -5.41
C ALA A 99 -21.63 8.32 -5.49
N THR A 100 -20.93 7.91 -4.45
CA THR A 100 -19.46 7.96 -4.37
C THR A 100 -18.85 6.56 -4.27
N VAL A 101 -17.89 6.25 -5.15
CA VAL A 101 -17.13 5.01 -5.13
C VAL A 101 -15.67 5.32 -4.82
N VAL A 102 -15.09 4.59 -3.86
CA VAL A 102 -13.69 4.65 -3.48
C VAL A 102 -13.04 3.31 -3.82
N ALA A 103 -12.28 3.25 -4.91
CA ALA A 103 -11.43 2.10 -5.20
C ALA A 103 -10.11 2.24 -4.46
N CYS A 104 -9.66 1.15 -3.84
CA CYS A 104 -8.42 1.10 -3.08
C CYS A 104 -7.63 -0.16 -3.44
N VAL A 105 -6.29 -0.09 -3.40
CA VAL A 105 -5.45 -1.28 -3.49
C VAL A 105 -5.46 -2.04 -2.15
N GLY A 106 -5.23 -3.35 -2.19
CA GLY A 106 -5.34 -4.23 -1.01
C GLY A 106 -4.02 -4.44 -0.26
N ASP A 107 -3.03 -3.59 -0.43
CA ASP A 107 -1.67 -3.75 0.09
C ASP A 107 -1.14 -2.51 0.82
N LEU A 108 -2.05 -1.83 1.51
CA LEU A 108 -1.78 -0.67 2.38
C LEU A 108 -1.90 -1.08 3.86
N PRO A 109 -0.95 -1.85 4.41
CA PRO A 109 -1.08 -2.38 5.77
C PRO A 109 -1.10 -1.29 6.85
N ALA A 110 -0.55 -0.11 6.56
CA ALA A 110 -0.53 1.02 7.49
C ALA A 110 -1.75 1.94 7.37
N LEU A 111 -2.68 1.67 6.42
CA LEU A 111 -3.84 2.52 6.14
C LEU A 111 -4.68 2.75 7.39
N ARG A 112 -5.06 4.02 7.63
CA ARG A 112 -5.92 4.43 8.74
C ARG A 112 -7.28 4.90 8.26
N PRO A 113 -8.36 4.61 8.99
CA PRO A 113 -9.70 5.08 8.65
C PRO A 113 -9.77 6.60 8.49
N GLU A 114 -9.03 7.35 9.32
CA GLU A 114 -8.99 8.81 9.29
C GLU A 114 -8.39 9.34 7.98
N SER A 115 -7.39 8.66 7.43
CA SER A 115 -6.79 9.02 6.14
C SER A 115 -7.77 8.79 4.99
N VAL A 116 -8.54 7.69 5.03
CA VAL A 116 -9.62 7.44 4.05
C VAL A 116 -10.66 8.55 4.09
N LEU A 117 -11.10 8.96 5.29
CA LEU A 117 -12.09 10.04 5.47
C LEU A 117 -11.57 11.39 4.96
N ARG A 118 -10.31 11.72 5.21
CA ARG A 118 -9.67 12.95 4.70
C ARG A 118 -9.58 12.95 3.17
N VAL A 119 -9.19 11.84 2.58
CA VAL A 119 -9.15 11.67 1.12
C VAL A 119 -10.55 11.84 0.53
N LEU A 120 -11.56 11.23 1.15
CA LEU A 120 -12.95 11.36 0.74
C LEU A 120 -13.43 12.82 0.81
N GLU A 121 -13.08 13.56 1.84
CA GLU A 121 -13.43 14.97 1.98
C GLU A 121 -12.74 15.83 0.90
N ALA A 122 -11.43 15.67 0.71
CA ALA A 122 -10.64 16.38 -0.29
C ALA A 122 -11.11 16.08 -1.73
N SER A 123 -11.68 14.91 -1.97
CA SER A 123 -12.17 14.50 -3.29
C SER A 123 -13.45 15.20 -3.75
N ARG A 124 -14.21 15.79 -2.82
CA ARG A 124 -15.57 16.37 -3.10
C ARG A 124 -15.63 17.40 -4.23
N PRO A 125 -14.64 18.30 -4.42
CA PRO A 125 -14.68 19.27 -5.53
C PRO A 125 -14.53 18.63 -6.91
N HIS A 126 -14.04 17.38 -6.98
CA HIS A 126 -13.66 16.71 -8.21
C HIS A 126 -14.65 15.62 -8.59
N ARG A 127 -15.00 15.50 -9.85
CA ARG A 127 -15.81 14.38 -10.33
C ARG A 127 -15.05 13.03 -10.21
N ARG A 128 -13.75 13.06 -10.47
CA ARG A 128 -12.82 11.95 -10.25
C ARG A 128 -11.51 12.49 -9.69
N SER A 129 -10.97 11.78 -8.73
CA SER A 129 -9.67 12.11 -8.13
C SER A 129 -8.93 10.85 -7.70
N PHE A 130 -7.63 10.98 -7.49
CA PHE A 130 -6.82 9.84 -7.05
C PHE A 130 -5.73 10.28 -6.06
N VAL A 131 -5.28 9.30 -5.28
CA VAL A 131 -4.09 9.40 -4.42
C VAL A 131 -2.97 8.62 -5.09
N ALA A 132 -1.88 9.31 -5.40
CA ALA A 132 -0.68 8.67 -5.92
C ALA A 132 0.01 7.86 -4.80
N ASP A 133 0.70 6.77 -5.17
CA ASP A 133 1.56 6.03 -4.26
C ASP A 133 2.70 6.90 -3.69
N ALA A 134 3.50 6.35 -2.82
CA ALA A 134 4.61 7.08 -2.20
C ALA A 134 5.70 7.51 -3.20
N SER A 135 5.83 6.78 -4.32
CA SER A 135 6.76 7.10 -5.41
C SER A 135 6.21 8.15 -6.38
N GLY A 136 4.91 8.43 -6.34
CA GLY A 136 4.21 9.30 -7.31
C GLY A 136 3.98 8.67 -8.68
N VAL A 137 4.27 7.39 -8.86
CA VAL A 137 4.15 6.66 -10.14
C VAL A 137 2.87 5.85 -10.22
N GLY A 138 2.54 5.15 -9.14
CA GLY A 138 1.33 4.35 -9.00
C GLY A 138 0.17 5.14 -8.40
N THR A 139 -0.94 4.44 -8.18
CA THR A 139 -2.15 4.96 -7.54
C THR A 139 -2.59 3.98 -6.47
N THR A 140 -2.87 4.48 -5.27
CA THR A 140 -3.37 3.67 -4.16
C THR A 140 -4.88 3.77 -3.98
N MET A 141 -5.47 4.94 -4.27
CA MET A 141 -6.91 5.16 -4.24
C MET A 141 -7.38 5.93 -5.46
N LEU A 142 -8.55 5.58 -5.98
CA LEU A 142 -9.26 6.29 -7.04
C LEU A 142 -10.71 6.52 -6.60
N LEU A 143 -11.17 7.75 -6.70
CA LEU A 143 -12.51 8.15 -6.28
C LEU A 143 -13.31 8.67 -7.46
N ALA A 144 -14.63 8.41 -7.45
CA ALA A 144 -15.56 8.91 -8.46
C ALA A 144 -16.90 9.29 -7.82
N HIS A 145 -17.37 10.50 -8.12
CA HIS A 145 -18.63 11.08 -7.65
C HIS A 145 -19.62 11.18 -8.82
N ASP A 146 -20.70 10.40 -8.78
CA ASP A 146 -21.78 10.36 -9.81
C ASP A 146 -21.29 10.16 -11.26
N VAL A 147 -20.11 9.56 -11.43
CA VAL A 147 -19.53 9.21 -12.74
C VAL A 147 -18.87 7.83 -12.69
N ASP A 148 -18.56 7.28 -13.85
CA ASP A 148 -17.84 6.02 -13.96
C ASP A 148 -16.47 6.12 -13.30
N LEU A 149 -16.07 5.06 -12.60
CA LEU A 149 -14.78 4.97 -11.93
C LEU A 149 -13.61 5.05 -12.93
N ALA A 150 -13.75 4.38 -14.07
CA ALA A 150 -12.73 4.29 -15.15
C ALA A 150 -11.31 4.02 -14.63
N PRO A 151 -11.09 2.91 -13.92
CA PRO A 151 -9.82 2.61 -13.28
C PRO A 151 -8.73 2.29 -14.31
N GLN A 152 -7.51 2.78 -14.04
CA GLN A 152 -6.30 2.63 -14.85
C GLN A 152 -5.12 2.16 -13.97
N PHE A 153 -5.39 1.27 -13.02
CA PHE A 153 -4.34 0.72 -12.15
C PHE A 153 -3.37 -0.13 -12.97
N GLN A 154 -2.15 -0.29 -12.48
CA GLN A 154 -0.96 -0.95 -13.04
C GLN A 154 -0.01 0.00 -13.76
N GLY A 155 1.29 -0.31 -13.68
CA GLY A 155 2.35 0.48 -14.30
C GLY A 155 2.34 1.93 -13.80
N ARG A 156 2.39 2.89 -14.71
CA ARG A 156 2.36 4.33 -14.41
C ARG A 156 0.92 4.84 -14.21
N SER A 157 0.20 4.24 -13.28
CA SER A 157 -1.23 4.47 -13.10
C SER A 157 -1.57 5.91 -12.68
N ALA A 158 -0.71 6.62 -11.96
CA ALA A 158 -0.94 8.03 -11.62
C ALA A 158 -1.03 8.89 -12.90
N ALA A 159 -0.09 8.72 -13.83
CA ALA A 159 -0.13 9.42 -15.10
C ALA A 159 -1.34 9.01 -15.97
N ALA A 160 -1.71 7.72 -15.96
CA ALA A 160 -2.86 7.23 -16.71
C ALA A 160 -4.18 7.78 -16.15
N HIS A 161 -4.37 7.81 -14.83
CA HIS A 161 -5.53 8.41 -14.20
C HIS A 161 -5.63 9.90 -14.49
N HIS A 162 -4.52 10.64 -14.39
CA HIS A 162 -4.48 12.07 -14.73
C HIS A 162 -4.86 12.29 -16.21
N ALA A 163 -4.28 11.55 -17.13
CA ALA A 163 -4.60 11.62 -18.56
C ALA A 163 -6.08 11.29 -18.85
N SER A 164 -6.73 10.49 -18.04
CA SER A 164 -8.16 10.16 -18.14
C SER A 164 -9.08 11.20 -17.49
N GLY A 165 -8.54 12.33 -16.98
CA GLY A 165 -9.30 13.43 -16.38
C GLY A 165 -9.61 13.24 -14.90
N ALA A 166 -8.85 12.40 -14.17
CA ALA A 166 -8.92 12.38 -12.71
C ALA A 166 -7.87 13.35 -12.12
N GLU A 167 -8.25 14.07 -11.06
CA GLU A 167 -7.36 15.03 -10.40
C GLU A 167 -6.50 14.32 -9.33
N SER A 168 -5.21 14.67 -9.28
CA SER A 168 -4.31 14.19 -8.24
C SER A 168 -4.52 14.98 -6.95
N LEU A 169 -4.93 14.31 -5.88
CA LEU A 169 -5.10 14.97 -4.59
C LEU A 169 -3.74 15.25 -3.94
N SER A 170 -3.45 16.53 -3.71
CA SER A 170 -2.23 16.98 -3.04
C SER A 170 -2.34 16.86 -1.52
N ALA A 171 -1.19 16.87 -0.83
CA ALA A 171 -1.16 16.89 0.64
C ALA A 171 -1.79 18.17 1.21
N GLU A 172 -1.76 19.29 0.47
CA GLU A 172 -2.39 20.55 0.86
C GLU A 172 -3.92 20.44 0.82
N GLU A 173 -4.50 19.88 -0.25
CA GLU A 173 -5.95 19.65 -0.36
C GLU A 173 -6.46 18.69 0.72
N ILE A 174 -5.68 17.66 1.04
CA ILE A 174 -6.02 16.68 2.08
C ILE A 174 -5.82 17.26 3.50
N GLY A 175 -5.05 18.35 3.61
CA GLY A 175 -4.78 19.06 4.88
C GLY A 175 -3.87 18.29 5.84
N SER A 176 -3.26 17.19 5.42
CA SER A 176 -2.32 16.39 6.22
C SER A 176 -1.53 15.43 5.34
N PRO A 177 -0.28 15.10 5.69
CA PRO A 177 0.40 13.95 5.12
C PRO A 177 -0.41 12.68 5.38
N ILE A 178 -0.63 11.89 4.32
CA ILE A 178 -1.31 10.59 4.37
C ILE A 178 -0.32 9.51 3.93
N ALA A 179 0.85 9.48 4.56
CA ALA A 179 1.91 8.52 4.22
C ALA A 179 1.42 7.07 4.29
N ASP A 180 0.54 6.76 5.23
CA ASP A 180 -0.14 5.48 5.41
C ASP A 180 -1.03 5.08 4.22
N ALA A 181 -1.72 6.03 3.62
CA ALA A 181 -2.60 5.81 2.47
C ALA A 181 -1.84 5.76 1.12
N ARG A 182 -0.56 6.14 1.12
CA ARG A 182 0.31 6.18 -0.06
C ARG A 182 1.34 5.05 -0.09
N ARG A 183 1.56 4.35 1.04
CA ARG A 183 2.58 3.31 1.17
C ARG A 183 1.98 1.94 0.90
N ASP A 184 1.88 1.59 -0.37
CA ASP A 184 1.71 0.21 -0.80
C ASP A 184 3.01 -0.58 -0.61
N VAL A 185 2.88 -1.87 -0.39
CA VAL A 185 4.02 -2.73 -0.08
C VAL A 185 4.29 -3.69 -1.23
N ASP A 186 5.31 -3.41 -2.02
CA ASP A 186 5.78 -4.29 -3.11
C ASP A 186 7.11 -4.97 -2.79
N THR A 187 7.93 -4.34 -1.94
CA THR A 187 9.27 -4.80 -1.57
C THR A 187 9.42 -4.86 -0.04
N GLU A 188 10.50 -5.46 0.45
CA GLU A 188 10.85 -5.47 1.89
C GLU A 188 11.09 -4.05 2.40
N ALA A 189 11.63 -3.17 1.56
CA ALA A 189 11.83 -1.76 1.88
C ALA A 189 10.48 -1.07 2.14
N ASP A 190 9.49 -1.30 1.29
CA ASP A 190 8.14 -0.75 1.49
C ASP A 190 7.51 -1.29 2.77
N LEU A 191 7.66 -2.60 3.03
CA LEU A 191 7.15 -3.21 4.25
C LEU A 191 7.78 -2.60 5.50
N ALA A 192 9.10 -2.39 5.50
CA ALA A 192 9.79 -1.78 6.63
C ALA A 192 9.32 -0.33 6.88
N VAL A 193 9.09 0.45 5.83
CA VAL A 193 8.50 1.79 5.95
C VAL A 193 7.07 1.72 6.49
N ALA A 194 6.25 0.79 5.98
CA ALA A 194 4.88 0.59 6.47
C ALA A 194 4.84 0.22 7.97
N ILE A 195 5.76 -0.65 8.43
CA ILE A 195 5.93 -0.97 9.85
C ILE A 195 6.28 0.28 10.65
N GLY A 196 7.19 1.11 10.16
CA GLY A 196 7.56 2.39 10.79
C GLY A 196 6.41 3.39 10.87
N LEU A 197 5.43 3.33 9.96
CA LEU A 197 4.20 4.12 9.98
C LEU A 197 3.16 3.56 10.98
N GLY A 198 3.33 2.32 11.40
CA GLY A 198 2.40 1.55 12.22
C GLY A 198 1.39 0.80 11.36
N VAL A 199 1.63 -0.48 11.15
CA VAL A 199 0.73 -1.38 10.40
C VAL A 199 -0.47 -1.79 11.25
N GLY A 200 -1.50 -2.35 10.61
CA GLY A 200 -2.66 -2.86 11.29
C GLY A 200 -2.39 -4.17 12.05
N LEU A 201 -3.34 -4.58 12.87
CA LEU A 201 -3.18 -5.69 13.82
C LEU A 201 -2.81 -7.03 13.16
N ALA A 202 -3.29 -7.28 11.95
CA ALA A 202 -3.02 -8.55 11.27
C ALA A 202 -1.57 -8.65 10.80
N THR A 203 -1.04 -7.58 10.21
CA THR A 203 0.36 -7.52 9.76
C THR A 203 1.31 -7.42 10.95
N ASP A 204 0.97 -6.62 11.97
CA ASP A 204 1.76 -6.45 13.19
C ASP A 204 1.99 -7.80 13.90
N ALA A 205 0.92 -8.55 14.13
CA ALA A 205 1.00 -9.89 14.74
C ALA A 205 1.86 -10.87 13.94
N LEU A 206 1.86 -10.77 12.61
CA LEU A 206 2.70 -11.60 11.76
C LEU A 206 4.17 -11.18 11.83
N VAL A 207 4.43 -9.87 11.79
CA VAL A 207 5.77 -9.29 11.84
C VAL A 207 6.43 -9.59 13.19
N ASP A 208 5.72 -9.46 14.30
CA ASP A 208 6.22 -9.80 15.64
C ASP A 208 6.68 -11.26 15.75
N HIS A 209 5.99 -12.18 15.09
CA HIS A 209 6.36 -13.59 15.03
C HIS A 209 7.56 -13.90 14.12
N GLU A 210 7.78 -13.06 13.11
CA GLU A 210 8.76 -13.32 12.03
C GLU A 210 9.88 -12.26 11.99
N THR A 211 10.06 -11.47 13.05
CA THR A 211 11.01 -10.32 13.09
C THR A 211 12.45 -10.68 12.78
N GLY A 212 12.89 -11.91 13.05
CA GLY A 212 14.22 -12.41 12.62
C GLY A 212 14.34 -12.55 11.09
N TRP A 213 13.26 -12.46 10.37
CA TRP A 213 13.18 -12.72 8.93
C TRP A 213 13.09 -11.47 8.06
N LEU A 214 12.42 -10.43 8.54
CA LEU A 214 12.14 -9.22 7.76
C LEU A 214 13.18 -8.13 7.94
N GLY A 215 14.11 -8.32 8.86
CA GLY A 215 15.08 -7.30 9.23
C GLY A 215 14.44 -6.15 10.02
N ARG A 216 15.27 -5.27 10.51
CA ARG A 216 14.88 -4.09 11.29
C ARG A 216 14.95 -2.84 10.41
N TYR A 217 13.87 -2.06 10.38
CA TYR A 217 13.95 -0.73 9.80
C TYR A 217 14.74 0.21 10.70
N GLU A 218 15.73 0.88 10.13
CA GLU A 218 16.46 1.96 10.79
C GLU A 218 16.90 3.04 9.79
N LEU A 219 16.98 4.26 10.27
CA LEU A 219 17.69 5.33 9.57
C LEU A 219 19.18 5.14 9.77
N ILE A 220 19.93 5.15 8.68
CA ILE A 220 21.39 5.04 8.70
C ILE A 220 22.04 6.30 8.16
N THR A 221 23.27 6.56 8.60
CA THR A 221 24.09 7.66 8.09
C THR A 221 25.43 7.08 7.62
N ALA A 222 25.79 7.36 6.39
CA ALA A 222 27.09 6.97 5.85
C ALA A 222 28.21 7.71 6.57
N THR A 223 29.20 6.98 7.12
CA THR A 223 30.28 7.56 7.90
C THR A 223 31.62 7.56 7.19
N GLN A 224 31.77 6.78 6.16
CA GLN A 224 32.97 6.71 5.32
C GLN A 224 32.59 6.41 3.86
N TRP A 225 33.55 6.49 2.96
CA TRP A 225 33.38 6.07 1.56
C TRP A 225 33.32 4.55 1.45
N CYS A 226 32.70 4.08 0.38
CA CYS A 226 32.69 2.67 0.01
C CYS A 226 34.13 2.18 -0.23
N ASP A 227 34.46 1.02 0.29
CA ASP A 227 35.75 0.38 0.09
C ASP A 227 35.82 -0.35 -1.27
N ALA A 228 36.99 -1.02 -1.49
CA ALA A 228 37.26 -1.74 -2.74
C ALA A 228 36.36 -2.99 -2.91
N ASP A 229 35.83 -3.52 -1.82
CA ASP A 229 34.93 -4.68 -1.81
C ASP A 229 33.46 -4.32 -2.02
N GLY A 230 33.17 -3.02 -2.16
CA GLY A 230 31.82 -2.52 -2.34
C GLY A 230 31.03 -2.45 -1.03
N GLU A 231 31.71 -2.31 0.10
CA GLU A 231 31.10 -2.18 1.42
C GLU A 231 31.34 -0.79 2.01
N GLN A 232 30.38 -0.31 2.75
CA GLN A 232 30.41 0.99 3.39
C GLN A 232 29.98 0.87 4.85
N LEU A 233 30.75 1.45 5.77
CA LEU A 233 30.35 1.50 7.16
C LEU A 233 29.36 2.64 7.36
N VAL A 234 28.24 2.32 8.00
CA VAL A 234 27.18 3.27 8.33
C VAL A 234 26.84 3.19 9.81
N VAL A 235 26.26 4.25 10.34
CA VAL A 235 25.80 4.32 11.74
C VAL A 235 24.28 4.45 11.72
N THR A 236 23.60 3.62 12.50
CA THR A 236 22.16 3.65 12.68
C THR A 236 21.73 4.84 13.57
N SER A 237 20.46 5.16 13.57
CA SER A 237 19.88 6.17 14.48
C SER A 237 20.05 5.82 15.96
N SER A 238 20.19 4.52 16.28
CA SER A 238 20.49 4.02 17.62
C SER A 238 22.00 4.01 17.96
N GLY A 239 22.87 4.47 17.06
CA GLY A 239 24.33 4.55 17.27
C GLY A 239 25.09 3.27 16.97
N ARG A 240 24.46 2.20 16.47
CA ARG A 240 25.15 0.96 16.08
C ARG A 240 25.88 1.17 14.76
N ARG A 241 27.05 0.50 14.63
CA ARG A 241 27.80 0.44 13.36
C ARG A 241 27.42 -0.85 12.64
N ILE A 242 27.01 -0.70 11.38
CA ILE A 242 26.63 -1.81 10.51
C ILE A 242 27.20 -1.63 9.11
N VAL A 243 27.20 -2.68 8.32
CA VAL A 243 27.75 -2.69 6.96
C VAL A 243 26.62 -2.43 5.97
N LEU A 244 26.83 -1.48 5.06
CA LEU A 244 26.00 -1.20 3.88
C LEU A 244 26.73 -1.70 2.62
N PRO A 245 26.33 -2.85 2.05
CA PRO A 245 26.83 -3.27 0.75
C PRO A 245 26.28 -2.35 -0.35
N VAL A 246 27.07 -2.02 -1.37
CA VAL A 246 26.61 -1.26 -2.54
C VAL A 246 25.41 -1.94 -3.22
N ALA A 247 25.38 -3.28 -3.23
CA ALA A 247 24.29 -4.06 -3.76
C ALA A 247 22.94 -3.85 -3.03
N ALA A 248 22.96 -3.34 -1.80
CA ALA A 248 21.77 -3.02 -1.03
C ALA A 248 21.20 -1.63 -1.33
N LEU A 249 21.89 -0.80 -2.11
CA LEU A 249 21.42 0.51 -2.52
C LEU A 249 20.32 0.38 -3.59
N GLY A 250 19.25 1.14 -3.44
CA GLY A 250 18.19 1.24 -4.45
C GLY A 250 18.73 1.75 -5.79
N ASN A 251 18.03 1.45 -6.88
CA ASN A 251 18.44 1.75 -8.27
C ASN A 251 18.78 3.22 -8.55
N GLU A 252 18.39 4.13 -7.65
CA GLU A 252 18.65 5.58 -7.78
C GLU A 252 20.00 5.99 -7.19
N LEU A 253 20.68 5.10 -6.46
CA LEU A 253 21.91 5.39 -5.75
C LEU A 253 23.05 4.46 -6.20
N ARG A 254 24.13 5.05 -6.71
CA ARG A 254 25.36 4.29 -7.02
C ARG A 254 26.26 4.09 -5.80
N HIS A 255 26.21 5.02 -4.85
CA HIS A 255 26.92 4.98 -3.57
C HIS A 255 26.31 6.02 -2.62
N ALA A 256 26.40 5.80 -1.32
CA ALA A 256 26.01 6.80 -0.34
C ALA A 256 27.17 7.77 -0.09
N ARG A 257 26.87 9.06 -0.01
CA ARG A 257 27.88 10.09 0.34
C ARG A 257 28.10 10.12 1.85
N VAL A 258 29.31 10.38 2.30
CA VAL A 258 29.60 10.58 3.73
C VAL A 258 28.67 11.68 4.29
N GLY A 259 28.00 11.37 5.40
CA GLY A 259 26.99 12.23 5.99
C GLY A 259 25.57 12.07 5.41
N GLN A 260 25.40 11.34 4.33
CA GLN A 260 24.07 11.09 3.75
C GLN A 260 23.26 10.17 4.67
N ARG A 261 22.02 10.57 4.92
CA ARG A 261 21.01 9.76 5.61
C ARG A 261 20.22 8.96 4.61
N LEU A 262 20.00 7.69 4.95
CA LEU A 262 19.23 6.75 4.15
C LEU A 262 18.24 6.02 5.06
N HIS A 263 17.09 5.68 4.50
CA HIS A 263 16.22 4.65 5.05
C HIS A 263 16.87 3.30 4.81
N SER A 264 16.75 2.36 5.71
CA SER A 264 17.31 1.02 5.52
C SER A 264 16.52 -0.07 6.22
N VAL A 265 16.68 -1.28 5.70
CA VAL A 265 16.32 -2.53 6.39
C VAL A 265 17.62 -3.27 6.68
N GLU A 266 17.82 -3.65 7.92
CA GLU A 266 19.01 -4.40 8.36
C GLU A 266 18.61 -5.72 9.02
N ALA A 267 19.46 -6.73 8.86
CA ALA A 267 19.41 -7.95 9.64
C ALA A 267 20.84 -8.38 9.97
N GLU A 268 21.06 -8.91 11.17
CA GLU A 268 22.34 -9.47 11.63
C GLU A 268 23.53 -8.53 11.46
N GLY A 269 23.30 -7.21 11.60
CA GLY A 269 24.37 -6.19 11.48
C GLY A 269 24.73 -5.81 10.04
N ARG A 270 23.96 -6.22 9.07
CA ARG A 270 24.16 -5.92 7.65
C ARG A 270 22.90 -5.28 7.05
N VAL A 271 23.07 -4.26 6.24
CA VAL A 271 21.98 -3.64 5.50
C VAL A 271 21.57 -4.53 4.32
N LEU A 272 20.29 -4.88 4.26
CA LEU A 272 19.69 -5.67 3.18
C LEU A 272 19.19 -4.80 2.04
N SER A 273 18.71 -3.59 2.36
CA SER A 273 18.23 -2.59 1.40
C SER A 273 18.37 -1.19 1.99
N ALA A 274 18.74 -0.19 1.17
CA ALA A 274 18.78 1.21 1.56
C ALA A 274 18.35 2.13 0.42
N TRP A 275 17.64 3.24 0.79
CA TRP A 275 17.09 4.22 -0.18
C TRP A 275 16.99 5.62 0.44
N LEU A 276 16.67 6.64 -0.37
CA LEU A 276 16.52 8.05 0.03
C LEU A 276 15.20 8.35 0.75
#